data_4ef25910dc452859c26df78a3480e7b9
#
_entry.id   4ef25910dc452859c26df78a3480e7b9
#
_cell.length_a   1.000
_cell.length_b   1.000
_cell.length_c   1.000
_cell.angle_alpha   90.00
_cell.angle_beta   90.00
_cell.angle_gamma   90.00
#
_symmetry.space_group_name_H-M   'P 1'
#
loop_
_entity.id
_entity.type
_entity.pdbx_description
1 polymer ?
#
loop_
_entity_poly.entity_id
_entity_poly.type
_entity_poly.pdbx_seq_one_letter_code
_entity_poly.pdbx_strand_id
1 'polypeptide(L)'
;MKTTIIVIGDTHISSFKELSNEILQYIKESNWVIHVGDFTSPNVVEGFKQLKHDCFKGVYGNSDPLIIRKLLPPKDIIEIKSKRFGIIHPGFGGPDTFLKKRIIKEFRDYDVDVIAYGHTHEAEIEWVGKTLLVNPGRGYIDEFSHYAPASIAIIRIDSEIKAEIKKIYD
;
A
#
# COMPACT_ATOMS: atom_id res chain seq x y z
N MET A 1 -22.24 -0.49 -8.08
CA MET A 1 -21.85 0.14 -6.78
C MET A 1 -20.36 0.47 -6.81
N LYS A 2 -20.01 1.69 -6.44
CA LYS A 2 -18.62 2.18 -6.32
C LYS A 2 -17.91 1.47 -5.16
N THR A 3 -16.69 0.99 -5.39
CA THR A 3 -15.84 0.39 -4.36
C THR A 3 -14.63 1.29 -4.13
N THR A 4 -14.38 1.64 -2.88
CA THR A 4 -13.24 2.46 -2.46
C THR A 4 -12.20 1.61 -1.76
N ILE A 5 -10.95 1.71 -2.20
CA ILE A 5 -9.80 0.99 -1.68
C ILE A 5 -8.78 2.02 -1.21
N ILE A 6 -8.30 1.90 0.02
CA ILE A 6 -7.16 2.66 0.51
C ILE A 6 -5.90 1.82 0.34
N VAL A 7 -4.90 2.39 -0.31
CA VAL A 7 -3.54 1.84 -0.35
C VAL A 7 -2.68 2.67 0.59
N ILE A 8 -2.01 2.01 1.51
CA ILE A 8 -1.08 2.60 2.48
C ILE A 8 0.16 1.72 2.58
N GLY A 9 1.29 2.26 2.99
CA GLY A 9 2.52 1.50 3.21
C GLY A 9 3.56 2.32 3.93
N ASP A 10 4.71 1.70 4.20
CA ASP A 10 5.82 2.38 4.84
C ASP A 10 5.38 3.19 6.07
N THR A 11 4.59 2.53 6.95
CA THR A 11 4.00 3.20 8.12
C THR A 11 5.03 3.41 9.22
N HIS A 12 5.99 2.49 9.39
CA HIS A 12 7.12 2.60 10.33
C HIS A 12 6.72 3.04 11.75
N ILE A 13 5.55 2.63 12.22
CA ILE A 13 5.04 2.92 13.56
C ILE A 13 5.11 1.70 14.48
N SER A 14 5.25 1.90 15.78
CA SER A 14 5.35 0.82 16.75
C SER A 14 3.98 0.32 17.24
N SER A 15 2.96 1.15 17.13
CA SER A 15 1.59 0.82 17.53
C SER A 15 0.58 1.36 16.53
N PHE A 16 -0.49 0.60 16.29
CA PHE A 16 -1.61 1.01 15.45
C PHE A 16 -2.27 2.33 15.92
N LYS A 17 -2.16 2.64 17.22
CA LYS A 17 -2.67 3.89 17.80
C LYS A 17 -1.92 5.14 17.35
N GLU A 18 -0.72 4.98 16.81
CA GLU A 18 0.08 6.10 16.28
C GLU A 18 -0.34 6.49 14.86
N LEU A 19 -1.21 5.68 14.23
CA LEU A 19 -1.74 6.03 12.91
C LEU A 19 -2.59 7.30 13.01
N SER A 20 -2.34 8.26 12.09
CA SER A 20 -3.08 9.52 12.03
C SER A 20 -4.59 9.31 12.06
N ASN A 21 -5.31 10.17 12.77
CA ASN A 21 -6.77 10.12 12.85
C ASN A 21 -7.42 10.32 11.48
N GLU A 22 -6.85 11.17 10.63
CA GLU A 22 -7.34 11.38 9.26
C GLU A 22 -7.18 10.10 8.43
N ILE A 23 -6.03 9.42 8.50
CA ILE A 23 -5.82 8.12 7.84
C ILE A 23 -6.82 7.07 8.35
N LEU A 24 -7.01 6.98 9.67
CA LEU A 24 -7.98 6.07 10.27
C LEU A 24 -9.40 6.31 9.77
N GLN A 25 -9.79 7.57 9.57
CA GLN A 25 -11.11 7.90 9.02
C GLN A 25 -11.25 7.39 7.58
N TYR A 26 -10.28 7.66 6.70
CA TYR A 26 -10.29 7.13 5.34
C TYR A 26 -10.39 5.60 5.31
N ILE A 27 -9.62 4.93 6.18
CA ILE A 27 -9.66 3.48 6.31
C ILE A 27 -11.05 3.00 6.72
N LYS A 28 -11.66 3.58 7.75
CA LYS A 28 -13.00 3.20 8.24
C LYS A 28 -14.06 3.33 7.15
N GLU A 29 -14.02 4.40 6.39
CA GLU A 29 -14.99 4.71 5.32
C GLU A 29 -14.77 3.90 4.04
N SER A 30 -13.60 3.30 3.85
CA SER A 30 -13.29 2.49 2.67
C SER A 30 -13.91 1.10 2.71
N ASN A 31 -14.03 0.46 1.55
CA ASN A 31 -14.42 -0.95 1.46
C ASN A 31 -13.23 -1.89 1.70
N TRP A 32 -12.05 -1.54 1.20
CA TRP A 32 -10.84 -2.35 1.28
C TRP A 32 -9.64 -1.53 1.71
N VAL A 33 -8.69 -2.20 2.34
CA VAL A 33 -7.36 -1.66 2.64
C VAL A 33 -6.29 -2.60 2.13
N ILE A 34 -5.32 -2.03 1.41
CA ILE A 34 -4.12 -2.71 0.95
C ILE A 34 -2.92 -2.03 1.61
N HIS A 35 -2.09 -2.80 2.33
CA HIS A 35 -0.85 -2.31 2.89
C HIS A 35 0.35 -2.89 2.14
N VAL A 36 1.18 -2.02 1.60
CA VAL A 36 2.29 -2.41 0.71
C VAL A 36 3.63 -2.66 1.42
N GLY A 37 3.61 -2.96 2.73
CA GLY A 37 4.79 -3.38 3.50
C GLY A 37 5.39 -2.30 4.39
N ASP A 38 6.39 -2.69 5.16
CA ASP A 38 7.07 -1.89 6.18
C ASP A 38 6.13 -1.38 7.28
N PHE A 39 5.48 -2.33 7.94
CA PHE A 39 4.67 -2.10 9.15
C PHE A 39 5.54 -1.83 10.37
N THR A 40 6.67 -2.56 10.46
CA THR A 40 7.65 -2.62 11.53
C THR A 40 7.18 -3.23 12.87
N SER A 41 5.87 -3.28 13.14
CA SER A 41 5.30 -3.88 14.35
C SER A 41 4.14 -4.82 14.06
N PRO A 42 4.07 -6.01 14.68
CA PRO A 42 2.93 -6.92 14.60
C PRO A 42 1.62 -6.29 15.08
N ASN A 43 1.69 -5.37 16.04
CA ASN A 43 0.52 -4.64 16.56
C ASN A 43 -0.17 -3.83 15.45
N VAL A 44 0.60 -3.29 14.50
CA VAL A 44 0.07 -2.55 13.37
C VAL A 44 -0.67 -3.47 12.41
N VAL A 45 -0.09 -4.63 12.08
CA VAL A 45 -0.76 -5.66 11.25
C VAL A 45 -2.08 -6.10 11.88
N GLU A 46 -2.05 -6.37 13.18
CA GLU A 46 -3.24 -6.80 13.93
C GLU A 46 -4.32 -5.71 13.94
N GLY A 47 -3.94 -4.45 14.13
CA GLY A 47 -4.87 -3.32 14.08
C GLY A 47 -5.62 -3.21 12.75
N PHE A 48 -4.92 -3.36 11.62
CA PHE A 48 -5.55 -3.40 10.31
C PHE A 48 -6.48 -4.62 10.13
N LYS A 49 -6.05 -5.80 10.58
CA LYS A 49 -6.87 -7.03 10.53
C LYS A 49 -8.15 -6.89 11.34
N GLN A 50 -8.08 -6.37 12.55
CA GLN A 50 -9.25 -6.15 13.42
C GLN A 50 -10.22 -5.13 12.82
N LEU A 51 -9.69 -4.07 12.18
CA LEU A 51 -10.53 -3.01 11.62
C LEU A 51 -11.21 -3.40 10.31
N LYS A 52 -10.58 -4.23 9.47
CA LYS A 52 -11.04 -4.55 8.11
C LYS A 52 -11.31 -6.02 7.85
N HIS A 53 -10.93 -6.91 8.75
CA HIS A 53 -11.15 -8.35 8.60
C HIS A 53 -10.68 -8.87 7.23
N ASP A 54 -11.52 -9.56 6.50
CA ASP A 54 -11.20 -10.13 5.17
C ASP A 54 -10.93 -9.07 4.10
N CYS A 55 -11.37 -7.83 4.32
CA CYS A 55 -11.14 -6.68 3.44
C CYS A 55 -9.78 -5.99 3.67
N PHE A 56 -8.92 -6.54 4.53
CA PHE A 56 -7.53 -6.16 4.65
C PHE A 56 -6.64 -7.14 3.88
N LYS A 57 -5.74 -6.60 3.05
CA LYS A 57 -4.67 -7.36 2.39
C LYS A 57 -3.35 -6.62 2.56
N GLY A 58 -2.26 -7.36 2.72
CA GLY A 58 -0.94 -6.77 2.91
C GLY A 58 0.18 -7.73 2.59
N VAL A 59 1.33 -7.15 2.30
CA VAL A 59 2.60 -7.87 2.11
C VAL A 59 3.62 -7.34 3.11
N TYR A 60 4.64 -8.14 3.44
CA TYR A 60 5.71 -7.62 4.26
C TYR A 60 6.74 -6.83 3.44
N GLY A 61 7.44 -5.91 4.08
CA GLY A 61 8.54 -5.14 3.49
C GLY A 61 9.91 -5.53 4.05
N ASN A 62 10.95 -4.82 3.60
CA ASN A 62 12.33 -5.11 4.01
C ASN A 62 12.61 -4.74 5.47
N SER A 63 11.91 -3.77 6.05
CA SER A 63 12.04 -3.37 7.46
C SER A 63 11.20 -4.23 8.41
N ASP A 64 10.35 -5.11 7.88
CA ASP A 64 9.48 -5.93 8.70
C ASP A 64 10.24 -7.09 9.37
N PRO A 65 10.07 -7.29 10.69
CA PRO A 65 10.68 -8.37 11.42
C PRO A 65 10.13 -9.75 11.02
N LEU A 66 10.87 -10.81 11.38
CA LEU A 66 10.52 -12.19 11.00
C LEU A 66 9.09 -12.59 11.37
N ILE A 67 8.56 -12.07 12.48
CA ILE A 67 7.19 -12.36 12.91
C ILE A 67 6.16 -11.88 11.88
N ILE A 68 6.34 -10.67 11.32
CA ILE A 68 5.45 -10.14 10.28
C ILE A 68 5.61 -10.94 8.98
N ARG A 69 6.85 -11.31 8.62
CA ARG A 69 7.13 -12.12 7.42
C ARG A 69 6.51 -13.52 7.48
N LYS A 70 6.22 -14.02 8.68
CA LYS A 70 5.45 -15.27 8.86
C LYS A 70 3.93 -15.07 8.76
N LEU A 71 3.44 -13.86 9.00
CA LEU A 71 2.02 -13.51 8.98
C LEU A 71 1.51 -13.08 7.60
N LEU A 72 2.39 -12.50 6.77
CA LEU A 72 2.07 -11.91 5.49
C LEU A 72 2.98 -12.46 4.40
N PRO A 73 2.52 -12.53 3.14
CA PRO A 73 3.34 -12.95 2.02
C PRO A 73 4.31 -11.82 1.56
N PRO A 74 5.36 -12.17 0.81
CA PRO A 74 6.25 -11.17 0.18
C PRO A 74 5.61 -10.44 -0.99
N LYS A 75 4.64 -11.09 -1.62
CA LYS A 75 3.89 -10.64 -2.79
C LYS A 75 2.52 -11.30 -2.78
N ASP A 76 1.50 -10.58 -3.23
CA ASP A 76 0.14 -11.14 -3.32
C ASP A 76 -0.55 -10.70 -4.62
N ILE A 77 -1.53 -11.48 -5.04
CA ILE A 77 -2.43 -11.16 -6.14
C ILE A 77 -3.85 -11.39 -5.66
N ILE A 78 -4.63 -10.33 -5.64
CA ILE A 78 -6.00 -10.37 -5.18
C ILE A 78 -6.95 -9.86 -6.26
N GLU A 79 -8.21 -10.22 -6.15
CA GLU A 79 -9.27 -9.71 -7.02
C GLU A 79 -10.29 -8.90 -6.22
N ILE A 80 -10.56 -7.67 -6.67
CA ILE A 80 -11.59 -6.79 -6.11
C ILE A 80 -12.43 -6.27 -7.28
N LYS A 81 -13.72 -6.60 -7.30
CA LYS A 81 -14.64 -6.16 -8.37
C LYS A 81 -14.17 -6.52 -9.78
N SER A 82 -13.71 -7.76 -9.95
CA SER A 82 -13.18 -8.26 -11.23
C SER A 82 -11.93 -7.50 -11.74
N LYS A 83 -11.28 -6.75 -10.86
CA LYS A 83 -9.99 -6.11 -11.10
C LYS A 83 -8.90 -6.84 -10.32
N ARG A 84 -7.81 -7.16 -10.98
CA ARG A 84 -6.67 -7.86 -10.38
C ARG A 84 -5.64 -6.86 -9.87
N PHE A 85 -5.28 -7.01 -8.60
CA PHE A 85 -4.27 -6.21 -7.92
C PHE A 85 -3.06 -7.07 -7.61
N GLY A 86 -1.90 -6.70 -8.14
CA GLY A 86 -0.61 -7.16 -7.64
C GLY A 86 -0.18 -6.27 -6.47
N ILE A 87 0.32 -6.87 -5.40
CA ILE A 87 0.80 -6.16 -4.21
C ILE A 87 2.23 -6.62 -3.93
N ILE A 88 3.15 -5.68 -3.75
CA ILE A 88 4.56 -5.99 -3.47
C ILE A 88 5.25 -4.86 -2.71
N HIS A 89 6.20 -5.22 -1.84
CA HIS A 89 7.18 -4.28 -1.32
C HIS A 89 8.55 -4.62 -1.93
N PRO A 90 9.05 -3.82 -2.89
CA PRO A 90 10.20 -4.22 -3.70
C PRO A 90 11.52 -4.05 -2.97
N GLY A 91 11.91 -5.02 -2.16
CA GLY A 91 13.21 -5.09 -1.48
C GLY A 91 14.34 -5.71 -2.32
N PHE A 92 14.37 -5.45 -3.62
CA PHE A 92 15.31 -6.14 -4.54
C PHE A 92 16.76 -5.66 -4.47
N GLY A 93 17.03 -4.54 -3.80
CA GLY A 93 18.33 -3.86 -3.91
C GLY A 93 18.61 -3.32 -5.32
N GLY A 94 19.68 -2.56 -5.47
CA GLY A 94 20.07 -1.94 -6.73
C GLY A 94 19.39 -0.59 -7.01
N PRO A 95 19.73 0.08 -8.13
CA PRO A 95 19.26 1.44 -8.41
C PRO A 95 17.75 1.54 -8.59
N ASP A 96 17.14 2.57 -8.01
CA ASP A 96 15.68 2.84 -8.09
C ASP A 96 15.23 3.14 -9.53
N THR A 97 16.14 3.59 -10.39
CA THR A 97 15.86 3.82 -11.83
C THR A 97 15.32 2.59 -12.56
N PHE A 98 15.59 1.38 -12.06
CA PHE A 98 15.06 0.14 -12.64
C PHE A 98 13.92 -0.49 -11.83
N LEU A 99 13.51 0.15 -10.73
CA LEU A 99 12.53 -0.41 -9.79
C LEU A 99 11.21 -0.75 -10.48
N LYS A 100 10.63 0.18 -11.22
CA LYS A 100 9.36 -0.04 -11.94
C LYS A 100 9.43 -1.20 -12.94
N LYS A 101 10.51 -1.29 -13.71
CA LYS A 101 10.71 -2.40 -14.65
C LYS A 101 10.74 -3.75 -13.94
N ARG A 102 11.40 -3.80 -12.76
CA ARG A 102 11.47 -5.01 -11.94
C ARG A 102 10.11 -5.38 -11.36
N ILE A 103 9.37 -4.40 -10.82
CA ILE A 103 8.02 -4.59 -10.31
C ILE A 103 7.09 -5.13 -11.41
N ILE A 104 7.08 -4.53 -12.58
CA ILE A 104 6.26 -4.99 -13.72
C ILE A 104 6.63 -6.43 -14.10
N LYS A 105 7.93 -6.76 -14.10
CA LYS A 105 8.40 -8.12 -14.38
C LYS A 105 7.88 -9.16 -13.39
N GLU A 106 7.73 -8.79 -12.10
CA GLU A 106 7.19 -9.68 -11.06
C GLU A 106 5.73 -10.11 -11.32
N PHE A 107 4.96 -9.30 -12.06
CA PHE A 107 3.55 -9.56 -12.34
C PHE A 107 3.23 -9.82 -13.82
N ARG A 108 4.23 -9.91 -14.69
CA ARG A 108 4.04 -10.04 -16.15
C ARG A 108 3.16 -11.22 -16.59
N ASP A 109 3.19 -12.31 -15.81
CA ASP A 109 2.48 -13.55 -16.13
C ASP A 109 1.06 -13.61 -15.53
N TYR A 110 0.59 -12.52 -14.90
CA TYR A 110 -0.63 -12.51 -14.08
C TYR A 110 -1.73 -11.57 -14.57
N ASP A 111 -1.59 -10.88 -15.66
CA ASP A 111 -2.63 -9.97 -16.20
C ASP A 111 -3.29 -9.07 -15.14
N VAL A 112 -2.47 -8.30 -14.40
CA VAL A 112 -2.95 -7.41 -13.34
C VAL A 112 -3.37 -6.05 -13.89
N ASP A 113 -4.48 -5.51 -13.38
CA ASP A 113 -4.97 -4.16 -13.69
C ASP A 113 -4.23 -3.07 -12.89
N VAL A 114 -3.86 -3.38 -11.64
CA VAL A 114 -3.19 -2.47 -10.71
C VAL A 114 -2.02 -3.16 -10.07
N ILE A 115 -0.89 -2.48 -9.91
CA ILE A 115 0.20 -2.90 -9.02
C ILE A 115 0.37 -1.86 -7.93
N ALA A 116 0.09 -2.24 -6.69
CA ALA A 116 0.34 -1.45 -5.50
C ALA A 116 1.71 -1.82 -4.91
N TYR A 117 2.56 -0.83 -4.69
CA TYR A 117 3.92 -1.06 -4.20
C TYR A 117 4.40 0.06 -3.25
N GLY A 118 5.37 -0.22 -2.38
CA GLY A 118 5.97 0.71 -1.45
C GLY A 118 7.48 0.91 -1.65
N HIS A 119 8.20 1.14 -0.56
CA HIS A 119 9.66 1.20 -0.44
C HIS A 119 10.30 2.56 -0.71
N THR A 120 9.94 3.29 -1.76
CA THR A 120 10.59 4.56 -2.09
C THR A 120 10.18 5.73 -1.20
N HIS A 121 9.08 5.58 -0.45
CA HIS A 121 8.43 6.64 0.35
C HIS A 121 7.92 7.82 -0.52
N GLU A 122 7.92 7.69 -1.83
CA GLU A 122 7.46 8.70 -2.77
C GLU A 122 6.11 8.31 -3.37
N ALA A 123 5.11 9.16 -3.14
CA ALA A 123 3.77 8.92 -3.64
C ALA A 123 3.71 9.09 -5.17
N GLU A 124 3.19 8.08 -5.86
CA GLU A 124 3.14 8.10 -7.32
C GLU A 124 1.96 7.31 -7.86
N ILE A 125 1.37 7.80 -8.94
CA ILE A 125 0.36 7.10 -9.74
C ILE A 125 0.75 7.23 -11.20
N GLU A 126 0.92 6.11 -11.90
CA GLU A 126 1.34 6.10 -13.30
C GLU A 126 0.70 4.94 -14.07
N TRP A 127 0.17 5.22 -15.25
CA TRP A 127 -0.24 4.17 -16.18
C TRP A 127 0.94 3.70 -17.02
N VAL A 128 1.23 2.40 -16.99
CA VAL A 128 2.22 1.76 -17.85
C VAL A 128 1.50 0.72 -18.71
N GLY A 129 1.25 1.08 -19.96
CA GLY A 129 0.35 0.31 -20.82
C GLY A 129 -1.06 0.26 -20.23
N LYS A 130 -1.57 -0.96 -19.95
CA LYS A 130 -2.88 -1.18 -19.34
C LYS A 130 -2.88 -1.32 -17.81
N THR A 131 -1.71 -1.30 -17.20
CA THR A 131 -1.54 -1.52 -15.76
C THR A 131 -1.32 -0.18 -15.04
N LEU A 132 -2.07 0.07 -13.99
CA LEU A 132 -1.91 1.21 -13.11
C LEU A 132 -0.88 0.88 -12.01
N LEU A 133 0.22 1.61 -11.96
CA LEU A 133 1.20 1.56 -10.87
C LEU A 133 0.79 2.58 -9.80
N VAL A 134 0.75 2.14 -8.53
CA VAL A 134 0.35 2.98 -7.40
C VAL A 134 1.33 2.79 -6.25
N ASN A 135 2.04 3.85 -5.90
CA ASN A 135 2.80 3.96 -4.66
C ASN A 135 2.11 4.98 -3.75
N PRO A 136 1.65 4.60 -2.55
CA PRO A 136 0.95 5.52 -1.66
C PRO A 136 1.88 6.56 -1.02
N GLY A 137 3.21 6.39 -1.12
CA GLY A 137 4.19 7.15 -0.35
C GLY A 137 4.32 6.63 1.07
N ARG A 138 4.86 7.45 1.97
CA ARG A 138 5.05 7.10 3.39
C ARG A 138 3.75 7.23 4.18
N GLY A 139 3.44 6.25 5.02
CA GLY A 139 2.25 6.23 5.87
C GLY A 139 2.41 6.93 7.23
N TYR A 140 3.45 7.75 7.40
CA TYR A 140 3.74 8.52 8.63
C TYR A 140 4.18 9.94 8.31
N ILE A 141 4.00 10.86 9.28
CA ILE A 141 4.53 12.22 9.20
C ILE A 141 5.99 12.19 9.63
N ASP A 142 6.88 12.67 8.77
CA ASP A 142 8.31 12.72 9.07
C ASP A 142 8.67 14.01 9.81
N GLU A 143 8.72 13.93 11.13
CA GLU A 143 9.07 15.06 12.01
C GLU A 143 10.50 15.57 11.80
N PHE A 144 11.41 14.74 11.27
CA PHE A 144 12.81 15.11 11.02
C PHE A 144 13.04 15.77 9.66
N SER A 145 12.14 15.57 8.71
CA SER A 145 12.21 16.13 7.35
C SER A 145 11.22 17.29 7.15
N HIS A 146 11.31 18.31 7.99
CA HIS A 146 10.43 19.49 7.95
C HIS A 146 8.93 19.13 7.97
N TYR A 147 8.55 18.13 8.75
CA TYR A 147 7.18 17.61 8.83
C TYR A 147 6.61 17.22 7.47
N ALA A 148 7.41 16.51 6.68
CA ALA A 148 6.92 15.99 5.41
C ALA A 148 5.66 15.14 5.64
N PRO A 149 4.57 15.42 4.88
CA PRO A 149 3.27 14.79 5.14
C PRO A 149 3.31 13.29 4.91
N ALA A 150 2.47 12.58 5.65
CA ALA A 150 2.09 11.24 5.28
C ALA A 150 1.24 11.26 3.99
N SER A 151 1.08 10.14 3.35
CA SER A 151 0.19 10.00 2.19
C SER A 151 -0.43 8.62 2.10
N ILE A 152 -1.58 8.57 1.45
CA ILE A 152 -2.29 7.37 1.07
C ILE A 152 -2.71 7.49 -0.39
N ALA A 153 -2.92 6.37 -1.06
CA ALA A 153 -3.60 6.37 -2.35
C ALA A 153 -5.05 5.91 -2.16
N ILE A 154 -5.96 6.60 -2.82
CA ILE A 154 -7.38 6.27 -2.83
C ILE A 154 -7.73 5.76 -4.22
N ILE A 155 -8.08 4.48 -4.32
CA ILE A 155 -8.52 3.88 -5.58
C ILE A 155 -10.03 3.70 -5.52
N ARG A 156 -10.71 4.12 -6.58
CA ARG A 156 -12.15 3.94 -6.74
C ARG A 156 -12.42 3.12 -8.00
N ILE A 157 -13.18 2.04 -7.83
CA ILE A 157 -13.61 1.17 -8.91
C ILE A 157 -15.12 1.31 -9.09
N ASP A 158 -15.50 1.63 -10.29
CA ASP A 158 -16.88 1.64 -10.74
C ASP A 158 -16.94 1.03 -12.18
N SER A 159 -17.18 1.78 -13.24
CA SER A 159 -16.95 1.37 -14.62
C SER A 159 -15.46 1.44 -15.00
N GLU A 160 -14.71 2.29 -14.32
CA GLU A 160 -13.30 2.57 -14.54
C GLU A 160 -12.53 2.52 -13.21
N ILE A 161 -11.20 2.44 -13.30
CA ILE A 161 -10.29 2.61 -12.16
C ILE A 161 -9.87 4.08 -12.13
N LYS A 162 -10.15 4.74 -11.00
CA LYS A 162 -9.66 6.09 -10.70
C LYS A 162 -8.82 6.04 -9.45
N ALA A 163 -7.68 6.71 -9.46
CA ALA A 163 -6.78 6.76 -8.33
C ALA A 163 -6.29 8.19 -8.08
N GLU A 164 -6.09 8.54 -6.83
CA GLU A 164 -5.54 9.82 -6.39
C GLU A 164 -4.67 9.65 -5.15
N ILE A 165 -3.70 10.55 -4.99
CA ILE A 165 -2.90 10.64 -3.76
C ILE A 165 -3.53 11.68 -2.85
N LYS A 166 -3.74 11.29 -1.59
CA LYS A 166 -4.15 12.18 -0.52
C LYS A 166 -2.96 12.40 0.43
N LYS A 167 -2.52 13.64 0.58
CA LYS A 167 -1.53 14.05 1.58
C LYS A 167 -2.20 14.32 2.91
N ILE A 168 -1.55 13.91 3.99
CA ILE A 168 -2.03 13.98 5.37
C ILE A 168 -1.00 14.77 6.18
N TYR A 169 -1.46 15.78 6.91
CA TYR A 169 -0.61 16.75 7.61
C TYR A 169 -0.78 16.75 9.13
N ASP A 170 -1.68 15.92 9.69
CA ASP A 170 -1.97 15.83 11.13
C ASP A 170 -1.43 14.54 11.80
#